data_9327fbd94a496120cbb20c9129b9ca0c
#
_entry.id   9327fbd94a496120cbb20c9129b9ca0c
#
_cell.length_a   1.000
_cell.length_b   1.000
_cell.length_c   1.000
_cell.angle_alpha   90.00
_cell.angle_beta   90.00
_cell.angle_gamma   90.00
#
_symmetry.space_group_name_H-M   'P 1'
#
loop_
_entity.id
_entity.type
_entity.pdbx_description
1 polymer ?
#
loop_
_entity_poly.entity_id
_entity_poly.type
_entity_poly.pdbx_seq_one_letter_code
_entity_poly.pdbx_strand_id
1 'polypeptide(L)'
;MSKQVTRREFLNLLGAAGGTAAALKAGSALGLLPHTAQAATLDLRAANPANRKVAILGAGLSGLTVAYELSKVGYECTILESSHRPGGRIFTVRHGDLIDEIGNRQYCEFDDEPHMYFNAGAARIPSTHRNLLAYCKELEIDLEVFINENKTSYLQDPALLDGKPIRNIDYTTHTRGFLAELLAKSLSAGEMDQSFTDPEAETLISLIRSFGDLNEDNLYKGSLRAGYASGGFLEHGAQKDIIAMRDLLKTQMGRQFLNANEGDTGPMLFQAVGGMDKIIEGFTNHIGHQIHYRSMVNAVEVKDDGIDIAYDQDGTRHLLQADFCFNCIPSHIMTGITNNFPTQYVDALKYIRRGTAYKAAFQAKERFWEKEDIYGGISWMNNPSKQIWYPSAGMHKQKGIMLGAYDYGNGELHTAMTQEQRIEAHLTDGEKIHPNYRNQVEKPITIAWHRMNHMLGCSARWQRDRNGWTHEEEELYHALQQPVNGRHYMIGDQVSMHSAWQESAVMSAQWAMADLNQRLMA
;
A
#
# COMPACT_ATOMS: atom_id res chain seq x y z
N MET A 1 -22.74 -42.85 -23.41
CA MET A 1 -22.40 -41.45 -23.72
C MET A 1 -22.21 -40.69 -22.40
N SER A 2 -20.98 -40.44 -21.97
CA SER A 2 -20.69 -39.65 -20.77
C SER A 2 -21.03 -38.20 -21.07
N LYS A 3 -21.97 -37.62 -20.33
CA LYS A 3 -22.23 -36.16 -20.40
C LYS A 3 -20.93 -35.43 -20.01
N GLN A 4 -20.32 -34.73 -20.93
CA GLN A 4 -19.22 -33.80 -20.61
C GLN A 4 -19.80 -32.66 -19.79
N VAL A 5 -19.36 -32.57 -18.54
CA VAL A 5 -19.68 -31.43 -17.65
C VAL A 5 -18.97 -30.21 -18.17
N THR A 6 -19.70 -29.13 -18.46
CA THR A 6 -19.11 -27.88 -18.88
C THR A 6 -18.37 -27.21 -17.72
N ARG A 7 -17.39 -26.32 -18.01
CA ARG A 7 -16.66 -25.55 -17.00
C ARG A 7 -17.59 -24.80 -16.04
N ARG A 8 -18.69 -24.27 -16.55
CA ARG A 8 -19.69 -23.54 -15.77
C ARG A 8 -20.49 -24.48 -14.85
N GLU A 9 -20.88 -25.65 -15.34
CA GLU A 9 -21.57 -26.68 -14.52
C GLU A 9 -20.65 -27.24 -13.43
N PHE A 10 -19.35 -27.41 -13.72
CA PHE A 10 -18.37 -27.84 -12.73
C PHE A 10 -18.17 -26.81 -11.60
N LEU A 11 -18.05 -25.51 -11.94
CA LEU A 11 -17.96 -24.44 -10.94
C LEU A 11 -19.25 -24.29 -10.13
N ASN A 12 -20.42 -24.47 -10.74
CA ASN A 12 -21.69 -24.45 -10.03
C ASN A 12 -21.84 -25.66 -9.07
N LEU A 13 -21.37 -26.85 -9.47
CA LEU A 13 -21.37 -28.04 -8.60
C LEU A 13 -20.42 -27.86 -7.41
N LEU A 14 -19.25 -27.28 -7.62
CA LEU A 14 -18.31 -26.95 -6.54
C LEU A 14 -18.87 -25.87 -5.60
N GLY A 15 -19.55 -24.85 -6.15
CA GLY A 15 -20.23 -23.83 -5.37
C GLY A 15 -21.36 -24.38 -4.51
N ALA A 16 -22.12 -25.34 -5.05
CA ALA A 16 -23.20 -26.03 -4.34
C ALA A 16 -22.70 -26.98 -3.25
N ALA A 17 -21.52 -27.61 -3.45
CA ALA A 17 -20.95 -28.58 -2.52
C ALA A 17 -20.03 -27.99 -1.44
N GLY A 18 -19.38 -26.86 -1.72
CA GLY A 18 -18.36 -26.27 -0.85
C GLY A 18 -18.44 -24.74 -0.70
N GLY A 19 -19.53 -24.12 -1.17
CA GLY A 19 -19.71 -22.67 -1.15
C GLY A 19 -18.89 -21.91 -2.20
N THR A 20 -19.14 -20.61 -2.30
CA THR A 20 -18.46 -19.72 -3.26
C THR A 20 -16.94 -19.70 -3.12
N ALA A 21 -16.41 -19.89 -1.91
CA ALA A 21 -14.97 -19.98 -1.66
C ALA A 21 -14.33 -21.19 -2.34
N ALA A 22 -15.00 -22.34 -2.34
CA ALA A 22 -14.52 -23.55 -3.03
C ALA A 22 -14.57 -23.39 -4.56
N ALA A 23 -15.62 -22.75 -5.08
CA ALA A 23 -15.74 -22.46 -6.52
C ALA A 23 -14.68 -21.44 -6.99
N LEU A 24 -14.39 -20.41 -6.20
CA LEU A 24 -13.34 -19.42 -6.47
C LEU A 24 -11.95 -20.04 -6.38
N LYS A 25 -11.68 -20.88 -5.36
CA LYS A 25 -10.40 -21.58 -5.17
C LYS A 25 -10.13 -22.56 -6.34
N ALA A 26 -11.12 -23.32 -6.74
CA ALA A 26 -11.01 -24.22 -7.89
C ALA A 26 -10.92 -23.44 -9.22
N GLY A 27 -11.67 -22.37 -9.38
CA GLY A 27 -11.60 -21.49 -10.55
C GLY A 27 -10.23 -20.84 -10.72
N SER A 28 -9.62 -20.37 -9.62
CA SER A 28 -8.27 -19.81 -9.60
C SER A 28 -7.20 -20.87 -9.87
N ALA A 29 -7.25 -22.02 -9.17
CA ALA A 29 -6.29 -23.12 -9.33
C ALA A 29 -6.31 -23.74 -10.73
N LEU A 30 -7.45 -23.70 -11.40
CA LEU A 30 -7.63 -24.22 -12.77
C LEU A 30 -7.42 -23.15 -13.86
N GLY A 31 -7.02 -21.93 -13.50
CA GLY A 31 -6.87 -20.82 -14.44
C GLY A 31 -8.17 -20.45 -15.18
N LEU A 32 -9.32 -20.78 -14.59
CA LEU A 32 -10.64 -20.53 -15.18
C LEU A 32 -11.20 -19.17 -14.84
N LEU A 33 -10.66 -18.53 -13.81
CA LEU A 33 -10.93 -17.12 -13.51
C LEU A 33 -9.95 -16.29 -14.34
N PRO A 34 -10.44 -15.30 -15.10
CA PRO A 34 -9.54 -14.38 -15.76
C PRO A 34 -8.71 -13.68 -14.67
N HIS A 35 -7.37 -13.64 -14.84
CA HIS A 35 -6.46 -12.83 -14.00
C HIS A 35 -6.75 -11.31 -14.12
N THR A 36 -7.70 -10.96 -14.94
CA THR A 36 -8.28 -9.63 -15.06
C THR A 36 -9.63 -9.66 -14.36
N ALA A 37 -9.64 -9.51 -13.03
CA ALA A 37 -10.88 -9.12 -12.37
C ALA A 37 -11.30 -7.76 -12.98
N GLN A 38 -12.22 -7.80 -13.91
CA GLN A 38 -13.02 -6.64 -14.24
C GLN A 38 -13.71 -6.25 -12.93
N ALA A 39 -13.70 -4.97 -12.56
CA ALA A 39 -14.43 -4.52 -11.39
C ALA A 39 -15.83 -5.16 -11.47
N ALA A 40 -16.10 -6.10 -10.58
CA ALA A 40 -17.38 -6.78 -10.61
C ALA A 40 -18.43 -5.72 -10.31
N THR A 41 -19.36 -5.51 -11.23
CA THR A 41 -20.55 -4.72 -10.93
C THR A 41 -21.25 -5.44 -9.79
N LEU A 42 -21.23 -4.82 -8.61
CA LEU A 42 -21.88 -5.35 -7.42
C LEU A 42 -23.38 -5.29 -7.67
N ASP A 43 -24.03 -6.44 -7.87
CA ASP A 43 -25.48 -6.52 -8.04
C ASP A 43 -26.15 -6.85 -6.70
N LEU A 44 -26.68 -5.83 -6.04
CA LEU A 44 -27.37 -5.93 -4.74
C LEU A 44 -28.92 -5.93 -4.87
N ARG A 45 -29.46 -6.10 -6.08
CA ARG A 45 -30.91 -5.91 -6.36
C ARG A 45 -31.83 -6.93 -5.74
N ALA A 46 -31.30 -8.03 -5.26
CA ALA A 46 -32.10 -9.18 -4.87
C ALA A 46 -32.60 -9.13 -3.41
N ALA A 47 -31.97 -8.36 -2.55
CA ALA A 47 -32.39 -8.23 -1.17
C ALA A 47 -33.52 -7.20 -1.07
N ASN A 48 -34.63 -7.56 -0.43
CA ASN A 48 -35.64 -6.58 -0.04
C ASN A 48 -35.10 -5.76 1.15
N PRO A 49 -34.52 -4.58 0.93
CA PRO A 49 -33.79 -3.83 1.95
C PRO A 49 -34.73 -3.02 2.87
N ALA A 50 -36.02 -2.98 2.54
CA ALA A 50 -36.98 -2.14 3.23
C ALA A 50 -36.91 -2.39 4.75
N ASN A 51 -36.53 -1.35 5.49
CA ASN A 51 -36.39 -1.30 6.94
C ASN A 51 -35.28 -2.15 7.57
N ARG A 52 -34.29 -2.65 6.80
CA ARG A 52 -33.15 -3.35 7.38
C ARG A 52 -32.05 -2.39 7.81
N LYS A 53 -31.62 -2.55 9.06
CA LYS A 53 -30.57 -1.73 9.68
C LYS A 53 -29.22 -2.39 9.59
N VAL A 54 -28.23 -1.63 9.18
CA VAL A 54 -26.84 -2.08 9.05
C VAL A 54 -25.94 -1.21 9.92
N ALA A 55 -25.29 -1.84 10.89
CA ALA A 55 -24.23 -1.21 11.66
C ALA A 55 -22.88 -1.39 10.95
N ILE A 56 -22.10 -0.32 10.88
CA ILE A 56 -20.77 -0.31 10.29
C ILE A 56 -19.80 0.20 11.35
N LEU A 57 -18.82 -0.63 11.72
CA LEU A 57 -17.87 -0.31 12.78
C LEU A 57 -16.57 0.18 12.16
N GLY A 58 -16.40 1.50 12.18
CA GLY A 58 -15.28 2.26 11.60
C GLY A 58 -15.61 2.93 10.27
N ALA A 59 -15.26 4.20 10.14
CA ALA A 59 -15.37 5.01 8.91
C ALA A 59 -14.08 4.94 8.04
N GLY A 60 -13.40 3.79 8.03
CA GLY A 60 -12.34 3.51 7.08
C GLY A 60 -12.88 3.23 5.68
N LEU A 61 -12.02 3.17 4.65
CA LEU A 61 -12.43 3.00 3.26
C LEU A 61 -13.39 1.80 3.06
N SER A 62 -13.16 0.66 3.72
CA SER A 62 -14.05 -0.51 3.61
C SER A 62 -15.43 -0.23 4.19
N GLY A 63 -15.51 0.43 5.36
CA GLY A 63 -16.80 0.81 5.98
C GLY A 63 -17.56 1.83 5.15
N LEU A 64 -16.86 2.84 4.61
CA LEU A 64 -17.47 3.84 3.71
C LEU A 64 -17.98 3.21 2.41
N THR A 65 -17.23 2.24 1.84
CA THR A 65 -17.68 1.48 0.66
C THR A 65 -18.96 0.71 0.94
N VAL A 66 -19.06 0.03 2.10
CA VAL A 66 -20.29 -0.68 2.50
C VAL A 66 -21.47 0.28 2.65
N ALA A 67 -21.29 1.37 3.39
CA ALA A 67 -22.36 2.35 3.60
C ALA A 67 -22.85 2.95 2.27
N TYR A 68 -21.93 3.30 1.40
CA TYR A 68 -22.24 3.90 0.10
C TYR A 68 -23.06 2.95 -0.79
N GLU A 69 -22.63 1.70 -0.93
CA GLU A 69 -23.33 0.74 -1.79
C GLU A 69 -24.66 0.26 -1.21
N LEU A 70 -24.72 -0.03 0.10
CA LEU A 70 -25.95 -0.47 0.72
C LEU A 70 -27.01 0.64 0.79
N SER A 71 -26.60 1.89 0.98
CA SER A 71 -27.51 3.03 0.94
C SER A 71 -28.15 3.23 -0.43
N LYS A 72 -27.43 2.99 -1.53
CA LYS A 72 -27.97 3.07 -2.91
C LYS A 72 -29.17 2.13 -3.12
N VAL A 73 -29.17 1.00 -2.42
CA VAL A 73 -30.24 0.00 -2.54
C VAL A 73 -31.23 0.04 -1.38
N GLY A 74 -31.14 1.03 -0.48
CA GLY A 74 -32.17 1.37 0.50
C GLY A 74 -32.01 0.75 1.89
N TYR A 75 -30.82 0.26 2.27
CA TYR A 75 -30.52 -0.10 3.67
C TYR A 75 -30.35 1.16 4.53
N GLU A 76 -30.76 1.09 5.79
CA GLU A 76 -30.52 2.11 6.80
C GLU A 76 -29.14 1.85 7.46
N CYS A 77 -28.11 2.59 7.03
CA CYS A 77 -26.74 2.41 7.52
C CYS A 77 -26.41 3.39 8.64
N THR A 78 -25.76 2.89 9.70
CA THR A 78 -25.19 3.69 10.79
C THR A 78 -23.70 3.35 10.94
N ILE A 79 -22.83 4.34 10.82
CA ILE A 79 -21.38 4.17 10.95
C ILE A 79 -20.93 4.69 12.31
N LEU A 80 -20.29 3.84 13.11
CA LEU A 80 -19.69 4.22 14.39
C LEU A 80 -18.17 4.39 14.17
N GLU A 81 -17.68 5.63 14.28
CA GLU A 81 -16.27 5.96 14.14
C GLU A 81 -15.72 6.46 15.48
N SER A 82 -14.66 5.81 15.97
CA SER A 82 -14.06 6.13 17.26
C SER A 82 -13.29 7.45 17.27
N SER A 83 -12.74 7.87 16.13
CA SER A 83 -11.99 9.12 16.02
C SER A 83 -12.88 10.33 15.68
N HIS A 84 -12.26 11.49 15.53
CA HIS A 84 -12.92 12.73 15.11
C HIS A 84 -12.95 12.91 13.58
N ARG A 85 -12.36 12.00 12.82
CA ARG A 85 -12.25 12.06 11.35
C ARG A 85 -12.54 10.71 10.70
N PRO A 86 -13.04 10.68 9.46
CA PRO A 86 -13.16 9.45 8.69
C PRO A 86 -11.83 9.06 8.03
N GLY A 87 -11.81 7.94 7.30
CA GLY A 87 -10.73 7.51 6.43
C GLY A 87 -9.73 6.56 7.08
N GLY A 88 -9.67 6.50 8.42
CA GLY A 88 -8.74 5.62 9.11
C GLY A 88 -7.29 5.84 8.67
N ARG A 89 -6.70 4.85 7.94
CA ARG A 89 -5.32 4.91 7.41
C ARG A 89 -5.17 5.69 6.10
N ILE A 90 -6.24 6.18 5.49
CA ILE A 90 -6.18 7.22 4.47
C ILE A 90 -6.22 8.55 5.20
N PHE A 91 -5.05 9.14 5.36
CA PHE A 91 -4.87 10.37 6.12
C PHE A 91 -3.88 11.28 5.39
N THR A 92 -4.38 12.41 4.92
CA THR A 92 -3.59 13.50 4.35
C THR A 92 -3.56 14.61 5.38
N VAL A 93 -2.38 15.08 5.71
CA VAL A 93 -2.12 16.07 6.74
C VAL A 93 -1.83 17.42 6.09
N ARG A 94 -2.52 18.47 6.55
CA ARG A 94 -2.38 19.87 6.10
C ARG A 94 -2.22 20.79 7.30
N HIS A 95 -2.08 22.07 7.04
CA HIS A 95 -2.05 23.10 8.08
C HIS A 95 -3.19 22.93 9.10
N GLY A 96 -2.84 22.95 10.38
CA GLY A 96 -3.78 22.83 11.49
C GLY A 96 -4.23 21.40 11.83
N ASP A 97 -3.96 20.40 11.02
CA ASP A 97 -4.34 19.03 11.29
C ASP A 97 -3.61 18.44 12.50
N LEU A 98 -4.34 17.66 13.30
CA LEU A 98 -3.82 16.97 14.48
C LEU A 98 -3.33 15.56 14.12
N ILE A 99 -2.09 15.26 14.41
CA ILE A 99 -1.58 13.89 14.54
C ILE A 99 -1.71 13.48 16.01
N ASP A 100 -2.70 12.65 16.30
CA ASP A 100 -3.01 12.16 17.66
C ASP A 100 -2.22 10.88 17.97
N GLU A 101 -0.89 11.02 18.03
CA GLU A 101 0.02 9.95 18.44
C GLU A 101 0.08 9.88 19.97
N ILE A 102 -0.06 8.67 20.55
CA ILE A 102 0.01 8.45 22.00
C ILE A 102 1.39 8.89 22.52
N GLY A 103 1.36 9.90 23.38
CA GLY A 103 2.56 10.50 23.99
C GLY A 103 3.29 11.48 23.08
N ASN A 104 2.79 11.77 21.88
CA ASN A 104 3.41 12.72 20.95
C ASN A 104 2.38 13.39 20.04
N ARG A 105 1.49 14.20 20.60
CA ARG A 105 0.51 14.98 19.85
C ARG A 105 1.18 16.12 19.11
N GLN A 106 0.90 16.26 17.81
CA GLN A 106 1.47 17.29 16.96
C GLN A 106 0.39 17.97 16.15
N TYR A 107 0.50 19.29 15.96
CA TYR A 107 -0.29 20.02 14.98
C TYR A 107 0.60 20.36 13.77
N CYS A 108 0.06 20.19 12.59
CA CYS A 108 0.77 20.48 11.35
C CYS A 108 0.88 22.00 11.14
N GLU A 109 2.10 22.49 10.97
CA GLU A 109 2.41 23.92 10.79
C GLU A 109 2.74 24.27 9.33
N PHE A 110 2.51 23.38 8.36
CA PHE A 110 2.78 23.68 6.94
C PHE A 110 2.09 24.98 6.51
N ASP A 111 2.59 25.61 5.47
CA ASP A 111 1.90 26.76 4.88
C ASP A 111 0.52 26.31 4.37
N ASP A 112 -0.48 27.17 4.55
CA ASP A 112 -1.87 26.89 4.18
C ASP A 112 -2.09 27.13 2.68
N GLU A 113 -1.53 26.24 1.85
CA GLU A 113 -1.69 26.24 0.40
C GLU A 113 -2.15 24.85 -0.09
N PRO A 114 -2.98 24.76 -1.14
CA PRO A 114 -3.60 23.48 -1.57
C PRO A 114 -2.61 22.36 -1.91
N HIS A 115 -1.39 22.68 -2.34
CA HIS A 115 -0.35 21.71 -2.68
C HIS A 115 0.59 21.37 -1.52
N MET A 116 0.41 22.02 -0.36
CA MET A 116 1.22 21.82 0.83
C MET A 116 0.57 20.78 1.74
N TYR A 117 0.65 19.51 1.34
CA TYR A 117 0.06 18.41 2.09
C TYR A 117 1.01 17.21 2.17
N PHE A 118 0.78 16.37 3.15
CA PHE A 118 1.52 15.14 3.42
C PHE A 118 0.57 13.94 3.49
N ASN A 119 0.70 12.99 2.58
CA ASN A 119 -0.01 11.73 2.66
C ASN A 119 0.63 10.83 3.73
N ALA A 120 0.20 11.01 4.98
CA ALA A 120 0.72 10.31 6.15
C ALA A 120 0.41 8.82 6.12
N GLY A 121 -0.70 8.43 5.52
CA GLY A 121 -1.11 7.05 5.29
C GLY A 121 -0.85 6.56 3.86
N ALA A 122 -1.92 6.13 3.20
CA ALA A 122 -1.90 5.76 1.78
C ALA A 122 -1.40 6.93 0.92
N ALA A 123 -0.58 6.64 -0.09
CA ALA A 123 0.05 7.68 -0.91
C ALA A 123 -0.03 7.44 -2.42
N ARG A 124 -0.40 6.24 -2.86
CA ARG A 124 -0.40 5.88 -4.28
C ARG A 124 -1.44 4.80 -4.60
N ILE A 125 -1.86 4.74 -5.87
CA ILE A 125 -2.85 3.80 -6.41
C ILE A 125 -2.26 3.17 -7.66
N PRO A 126 -1.92 1.87 -7.68
CA PRO A 126 -1.57 1.15 -8.90
C PRO A 126 -2.71 1.13 -9.92
N SER A 127 -2.40 1.23 -11.22
CA SER A 127 -3.40 1.16 -12.29
C SER A 127 -4.12 -0.20 -12.39
N THR A 128 -3.62 -1.21 -11.69
CA THR A 128 -4.26 -2.52 -11.54
C THR A 128 -5.33 -2.54 -10.44
N HIS A 129 -5.42 -1.53 -9.59
CA HIS A 129 -6.40 -1.41 -8.51
C HIS A 129 -7.76 -0.91 -9.07
N ARG A 130 -8.40 -1.78 -9.82
CA ARG A 130 -9.55 -1.43 -10.66
C ARG A 130 -10.80 -1.06 -9.88
N ASN A 131 -11.02 -1.70 -8.72
CA ASN A 131 -12.19 -1.43 -7.89
C ASN A 131 -12.08 -0.03 -7.26
N LEU A 132 -10.92 0.31 -6.72
CA LEU A 132 -10.68 1.65 -6.17
C LEU A 132 -10.76 2.72 -7.26
N LEU A 133 -10.14 2.47 -8.43
CA LEU A 133 -10.18 3.40 -9.56
C LEU A 133 -11.60 3.59 -10.12
N ALA A 134 -12.45 2.55 -10.05
CA ALA A 134 -13.85 2.68 -10.41
C ALA A 134 -14.58 3.65 -9.47
N TYR A 135 -14.35 3.57 -8.15
CA TYR A 135 -14.88 4.55 -7.20
C TYR A 135 -14.28 5.95 -7.40
N CYS A 136 -12.98 6.07 -7.67
CA CYS A 136 -12.41 7.38 -8.01
C CYS A 136 -13.14 8.03 -9.18
N LYS A 137 -13.44 7.25 -10.23
CA LYS A 137 -14.19 7.72 -11.39
C LYS A 137 -15.66 8.06 -11.04
N GLU A 138 -16.35 7.20 -10.29
CA GLU A 138 -17.75 7.37 -9.91
C GLU A 138 -17.96 8.59 -9.00
N LEU A 139 -17.01 8.82 -8.09
CA LEU A 139 -17.02 9.94 -7.15
C LEU A 139 -16.33 11.20 -7.67
N GLU A 140 -15.97 11.21 -8.96
CA GLU A 140 -15.34 12.34 -9.64
C GLU A 140 -14.05 12.84 -8.97
N ILE A 141 -13.22 11.90 -8.49
CA ILE A 141 -11.93 12.21 -7.86
C ILE A 141 -10.86 12.39 -8.94
N ASP A 142 -10.32 13.59 -9.03
CA ASP A 142 -9.21 13.89 -9.94
C ASP A 142 -7.95 13.13 -9.54
N LEU A 143 -7.30 12.49 -10.50
CA LEU A 143 -6.07 11.73 -10.33
C LEU A 143 -4.93 12.35 -11.13
N GLU A 144 -3.73 12.28 -10.58
CA GLU A 144 -2.48 12.61 -11.25
C GLU A 144 -1.48 11.46 -11.11
N VAL A 145 -0.45 11.47 -11.96
CA VAL A 145 0.61 10.44 -11.93
C VAL A 145 1.45 10.57 -10.67
N PHE A 146 1.62 9.47 -9.97
CA PHE A 146 2.58 9.35 -8.88
C PHE A 146 3.90 8.77 -9.40
N ILE A 147 4.97 9.51 -9.30
CA ILE A 147 6.31 9.11 -9.73
C ILE A 147 6.97 8.32 -8.58
N ASN A 148 7.06 7.01 -8.72
CA ASN A 148 7.66 6.12 -7.72
C ASN A 148 9.17 5.97 -7.90
N GLU A 149 9.62 5.84 -9.16
CA GLU A 149 11.02 5.72 -9.52
C GLU A 149 11.49 6.93 -10.29
N ASN A 150 12.66 7.43 -9.93
CA ASN A 150 13.37 8.46 -10.68
C ASN A 150 14.84 8.04 -10.82
N LYS A 151 15.33 7.98 -12.05
CA LYS A 151 16.71 7.57 -12.33
C LYS A 151 17.75 8.60 -11.86
N THR A 152 17.35 9.83 -11.61
CA THR A 152 18.20 10.87 -11.02
C THR A 152 18.16 10.91 -9.49
N SER A 153 17.26 10.15 -8.83
CA SER A 153 17.28 9.98 -7.37
C SER A 153 18.55 9.26 -6.89
N TYR A 154 18.77 9.25 -5.59
CA TYR A 154 20.00 8.76 -5.01
C TYR A 154 19.85 7.42 -4.26
N LEU A 155 20.96 6.68 -4.23
CA LEU A 155 21.24 5.62 -3.27
C LEU A 155 22.37 6.09 -2.36
N GLN A 156 22.17 6.01 -1.05
CA GLN A 156 23.20 6.27 -0.06
C GLN A 156 23.34 5.07 0.89
N ASP A 157 24.54 4.52 0.98
CA ASP A 157 24.90 3.45 1.91
C ASP A 157 26.29 3.76 2.48
N PRO A 158 26.49 3.76 3.81
CA PRO A 158 27.79 3.99 4.41
C PRO A 158 28.89 3.05 3.91
N ALA A 159 28.54 1.85 3.46
CA ALA A 159 29.49 0.86 2.93
C ALA A 159 29.88 1.10 1.46
N LEU A 160 29.12 1.91 0.73
CA LEU A 160 29.29 2.17 -0.69
C LEU A 160 29.99 3.51 -0.91
N LEU A 161 31.13 3.53 -1.60
CA LEU A 161 31.88 4.73 -1.98
C LEU A 161 32.11 5.70 -0.80
N ASP A 162 32.52 5.17 0.35
CA ASP A 162 32.75 5.93 1.59
C ASP A 162 31.52 6.73 2.05
N GLY A 163 30.33 6.20 1.78
CA GLY A 163 29.04 6.79 2.16
C GLY A 163 28.56 7.92 1.24
N LYS A 164 29.25 8.18 0.12
CA LYS A 164 28.81 9.19 -0.86
C LYS A 164 27.57 8.70 -1.59
N PRO A 165 26.54 9.56 -1.78
CA PRO A 165 25.37 9.20 -2.54
C PRO A 165 25.71 9.02 -4.02
N ILE A 166 25.10 8.03 -4.66
CA ILE A 166 25.20 7.79 -6.10
C ILE A 166 23.82 7.89 -6.75
N ARG A 167 23.78 8.28 -8.02
CA ARG A 167 22.51 8.30 -8.76
C ARG A 167 22.01 6.89 -9.03
N ASN A 168 20.70 6.71 -8.99
CA ASN A 168 20.05 5.44 -9.33
C ASN A 168 20.49 4.96 -10.73
N ILE A 169 20.54 5.89 -11.71
CA ILE A 169 20.95 5.53 -13.07
C ILE A 169 22.36 4.96 -13.12
N ASP A 170 23.31 5.49 -12.35
CA ASP A 170 24.69 5.01 -12.33
C ASP A 170 24.76 3.61 -11.72
N TYR A 171 24.12 3.41 -10.55
CA TYR A 171 24.05 2.11 -9.89
C TYR A 171 23.43 1.04 -10.80
N THR A 172 22.25 1.32 -11.37
CA THR A 172 21.51 0.35 -12.17
C THR A 172 22.20 0.04 -13.49
N THR A 173 22.79 1.03 -14.14
CA THR A 173 23.49 0.85 -15.43
C THR A 173 24.76 0.03 -15.26
N HIS A 174 25.60 0.36 -14.29
CA HIS A 174 26.85 -0.39 -14.06
C HIS A 174 26.59 -1.81 -13.56
N THR A 175 25.63 -1.99 -12.63
CA THR A 175 25.24 -3.33 -12.16
C THR A 175 24.75 -4.20 -13.32
N ARG A 176 23.88 -3.66 -14.18
CA ARG A 176 23.36 -4.35 -15.35
C ARG A 176 24.48 -4.73 -16.33
N GLY A 177 25.41 -3.83 -16.58
CA GLY A 177 26.55 -4.08 -17.46
C GLY A 177 27.43 -5.22 -16.97
N PHE A 178 27.81 -5.23 -15.70
CA PHE A 178 28.62 -6.31 -15.12
C PHE A 178 27.88 -7.64 -15.05
N LEU A 179 26.59 -7.65 -14.72
CA LEU A 179 25.80 -8.88 -14.74
C LEU A 179 25.68 -9.46 -16.15
N ALA A 180 25.52 -8.61 -17.16
CA ALA A 180 25.51 -9.04 -18.55
C ALA A 180 26.87 -9.63 -18.98
N GLU A 181 27.99 -9.02 -18.58
CA GLU A 181 29.32 -9.56 -18.84
C GLU A 181 29.51 -10.95 -18.23
N LEU A 182 29.07 -11.14 -16.97
CA LEU A 182 29.12 -12.45 -16.31
C LEU A 182 28.28 -13.50 -17.05
N LEU A 183 27.04 -13.14 -17.44
CA LEU A 183 26.15 -14.02 -18.21
C LEU A 183 26.77 -14.40 -19.57
N ALA A 184 27.36 -13.44 -20.30
CA ALA A 184 27.99 -13.70 -21.57
C ALA A 184 29.18 -14.65 -21.43
N LYS A 185 29.99 -14.51 -20.39
CA LYS A 185 31.10 -15.39 -20.07
C LYS A 185 30.64 -16.81 -19.73
N SER A 186 29.62 -16.97 -18.87
CA SER A 186 29.05 -18.28 -18.53
C SER A 186 28.47 -18.99 -19.75
N LEU A 187 27.75 -18.28 -20.61
CA LEU A 187 27.21 -18.86 -21.84
C LEU A 187 28.35 -19.32 -22.79
N SER A 188 29.40 -18.50 -22.96
CA SER A 188 30.55 -18.84 -23.79
C SER A 188 31.38 -19.99 -23.23
N ALA A 189 31.37 -20.22 -21.92
CA ALA A 189 32.04 -21.34 -21.25
C ALA A 189 31.22 -22.64 -21.30
N GLY A 190 29.96 -22.59 -21.75
CA GLY A 190 29.05 -23.74 -21.75
C GLY A 190 28.55 -24.17 -20.36
N GLU A 191 28.58 -23.25 -19.39
CA GLU A 191 28.19 -23.49 -17.98
C GLU A 191 26.68 -23.33 -17.73
N MET A 192 25.86 -23.52 -18.76
CA MET A 192 24.41 -23.41 -18.65
C MET A 192 23.79 -24.80 -18.55
N ASP A 193 22.89 -24.98 -17.59
CA ASP A 193 22.14 -26.25 -17.41
C ASP A 193 21.26 -26.59 -18.63
N GLN A 194 20.84 -25.56 -19.37
CA GLN A 194 20.05 -25.71 -20.59
C GLN A 194 20.98 -25.63 -21.82
N SER A 195 20.91 -26.62 -22.70
CA SER A 195 21.60 -26.60 -23.99
C SER A 195 20.85 -25.71 -24.99
N PHE A 196 21.58 -24.87 -25.70
CA PHE A 196 21.08 -24.02 -26.78
C PHE A 196 21.67 -24.51 -28.13
N THR A 197 20.88 -24.41 -29.18
CA THR A 197 21.39 -24.52 -30.55
C THR A 197 22.24 -23.29 -30.88
N ASP A 198 23.15 -23.43 -31.88
CA ASP A 198 24.03 -22.30 -32.27
C ASP A 198 23.21 -21.00 -32.57
N PRO A 199 22.11 -21.01 -33.34
CA PRO A 199 21.31 -19.82 -33.58
C PRO A 199 20.68 -19.23 -32.32
N GLU A 200 20.26 -20.07 -31.35
CA GLU A 200 19.70 -19.62 -30.07
C GLU A 200 20.78 -18.97 -29.21
N ALA A 201 21.98 -19.57 -29.16
CA ALA A 201 23.12 -19.01 -28.44
C ALA A 201 23.56 -17.64 -29.03
N GLU A 202 23.62 -17.50 -30.36
CA GLU A 202 23.90 -16.22 -31.04
C GLU A 202 22.84 -15.15 -30.70
N THR A 203 21.56 -15.53 -30.72
CA THR A 203 20.46 -14.64 -30.36
C THR A 203 20.57 -14.20 -28.89
N LEU A 204 20.84 -15.12 -27.99
CA LEU A 204 20.99 -14.85 -26.57
C LEU A 204 22.19 -13.94 -26.27
N ILE A 205 23.34 -14.19 -26.90
CA ILE A 205 24.53 -13.32 -26.81
C ILE A 205 24.21 -11.90 -27.29
N SER A 206 23.52 -11.76 -28.43
CA SER A 206 23.10 -10.45 -28.94
C SER A 206 22.19 -9.70 -27.94
N LEU A 207 21.24 -10.42 -27.34
CA LEU A 207 20.35 -9.87 -26.30
C LEU A 207 21.16 -9.42 -25.07
N ILE A 208 22.07 -10.27 -24.58
CA ILE A 208 22.93 -9.98 -23.43
C ILE A 208 23.81 -8.77 -23.71
N ARG A 209 24.44 -8.68 -24.89
CA ARG A 209 25.21 -7.50 -25.30
C ARG A 209 24.38 -6.24 -25.27
N SER A 210 23.22 -6.28 -25.90
CA SER A 210 22.29 -5.14 -25.92
C SER A 210 21.82 -4.78 -24.51
N PHE A 211 21.48 -5.77 -23.66
CA PHE A 211 21.05 -5.55 -22.28
C PHE A 211 22.11 -4.84 -21.44
N GLY A 212 23.38 -5.31 -21.52
CA GLY A 212 24.47 -4.80 -20.71
C GLY A 212 25.26 -3.65 -21.35
N ASP A 213 24.98 -3.31 -22.61
CA ASP A 213 25.82 -2.38 -23.41
C ASP A 213 27.29 -2.85 -23.49
N LEU A 214 27.46 -4.14 -23.80
CA LEU A 214 28.78 -4.76 -23.89
C LEU A 214 29.42 -4.47 -25.26
N ASN A 215 30.77 -4.43 -25.29
CA ASN A 215 31.53 -4.36 -26.53
C ASN A 215 31.51 -5.70 -27.32
N GLU A 216 32.20 -5.74 -28.47
CA GLU A 216 32.27 -6.93 -29.32
C GLU A 216 32.88 -8.15 -28.62
N ASP A 217 33.77 -7.92 -27.65
CA ASP A 217 34.43 -8.96 -26.84
C ASP A 217 33.57 -9.41 -25.65
N ASN A 218 32.33 -9.01 -25.57
CA ASN A 218 31.41 -9.25 -24.46
C ASN A 218 31.90 -8.68 -23.11
N LEU A 219 32.66 -7.60 -23.13
CA LEU A 219 33.16 -6.92 -21.93
C LEU A 219 32.37 -5.62 -21.67
N TYR A 220 32.09 -5.34 -20.42
CA TYR A 220 31.53 -4.06 -20.00
C TYR A 220 32.65 -3.01 -19.88
N LYS A 221 32.57 -1.94 -20.64
CA LYS A 221 33.54 -0.83 -20.66
C LYS A 221 32.89 0.51 -20.31
N GLY A 222 31.78 0.48 -19.57
CA GLY A 222 30.93 1.63 -19.26
C GLY A 222 29.80 1.79 -20.29
N SER A 223 28.92 2.75 -20.07
CA SER A 223 27.75 2.95 -20.92
C SER A 223 27.32 4.41 -20.89
N LEU A 224 27.06 4.98 -22.06
CA LEU A 224 26.42 6.30 -22.18
C LEU A 224 24.96 6.32 -21.70
N ARG A 225 24.37 5.15 -21.44
CA ARG A 225 23.03 5.04 -20.81
C ARG A 225 23.02 5.52 -19.36
N ALA A 226 24.18 5.65 -18.71
CA ALA A 226 24.33 6.30 -17.42
C ALA A 226 24.27 7.85 -17.51
N GLY A 227 24.21 8.40 -18.71
CA GLY A 227 24.37 9.82 -19.00
C GLY A 227 25.83 10.20 -19.24
N TYR A 228 26.07 11.48 -19.45
CA TYR A 228 27.38 12.04 -19.71
C TYR A 228 28.01 12.65 -18.47
N ALA A 229 29.32 12.59 -18.36
CA ALA A 229 30.08 13.35 -17.37
C ALA A 229 30.17 14.83 -17.79
N SER A 230 30.24 15.10 -19.09
CA SER A 230 30.22 16.44 -19.69
C SER A 230 29.82 16.36 -21.16
N GLY A 231 29.39 17.45 -21.75
CA GLY A 231 28.92 17.51 -23.14
C GLY A 231 27.59 16.81 -23.36
N GLY A 232 27.38 16.25 -24.54
CA GLY A 232 26.21 15.43 -24.86
C GLY A 232 25.08 16.14 -25.60
N PHE A 233 25.15 17.47 -25.77
CA PHE A 233 24.18 18.25 -26.56
C PHE A 233 24.81 18.84 -27.82
N LEU A 234 25.59 19.91 -27.68
CA LEU A 234 26.26 20.57 -28.80
C LEU A 234 27.70 20.08 -29.02
N GLU A 235 28.23 19.38 -28.05
CA GLU A 235 29.56 18.76 -28.06
C GLU A 235 29.45 17.27 -27.83
N HIS A 236 30.50 16.53 -28.17
CA HIS A 236 30.57 15.09 -27.87
C HIS A 236 30.46 14.88 -26.35
N GLY A 237 29.60 13.95 -25.97
CA GLY A 237 29.44 13.56 -24.56
C GLY A 237 30.62 12.71 -24.08
N ALA A 238 31.19 13.07 -22.93
CA ALA A 238 32.17 12.25 -22.24
C ALA A 238 31.45 11.20 -21.37
N GLN A 239 31.92 9.95 -21.45
CA GLN A 239 31.41 8.87 -20.59
C GLN A 239 31.79 9.13 -19.12
N LYS A 240 30.89 8.79 -18.21
CA LYS A 240 31.16 8.77 -16.77
C LYS A 240 32.14 7.66 -16.40
N ASP A 241 32.85 7.84 -15.29
CA ASP A 241 33.67 6.81 -14.70
C ASP A 241 32.84 5.59 -14.27
N ILE A 242 33.42 4.41 -14.47
CA ILE A 242 32.79 3.14 -14.12
C ILE A 242 32.92 2.91 -12.61
N ILE A 243 31.82 2.72 -11.90
CA ILE A 243 31.84 2.22 -10.52
C ILE A 243 32.18 0.72 -10.59
N ALA A 244 33.27 0.32 -9.94
CA ALA A 244 33.71 -1.07 -10.00
C ALA A 244 32.68 -2.04 -9.39
N MET A 245 32.55 -3.24 -9.97
CA MET A 245 31.64 -4.28 -9.49
C MET A 245 31.79 -4.56 -7.98
N ARG A 246 33.05 -4.59 -7.49
CA ARG A 246 33.34 -4.79 -6.07
C ARG A 246 32.74 -3.72 -5.17
N ASP A 247 32.68 -2.49 -5.64
CA ASP A 247 32.08 -1.39 -4.87
C ASP A 247 30.56 -1.50 -4.89
N LEU A 248 29.97 -1.80 -6.06
CA LEU A 248 28.51 -2.02 -6.17
C LEU A 248 28.00 -3.15 -5.25
N LEU A 249 28.83 -4.19 -5.04
CA LEU A 249 28.48 -5.33 -4.17
C LEU A 249 28.61 -5.03 -2.66
N LYS A 250 29.16 -3.89 -2.26
CA LYS A 250 29.24 -3.51 -0.84
C LYS A 250 27.89 -3.14 -0.23
N THR A 251 26.90 -2.76 -1.06
CA THR A 251 25.56 -2.46 -0.59
C THR A 251 24.60 -3.62 -0.81
N GLN A 252 23.72 -3.87 0.16
CA GLN A 252 22.58 -4.79 0.03
C GLN A 252 21.32 -4.08 -0.49
N MET A 253 21.38 -2.76 -0.69
CA MET A 253 20.23 -1.94 -1.10
C MET A 253 19.98 -1.96 -2.61
N GLY A 254 20.85 -2.57 -3.41
CA GLY A 254 20.68 -2.65 -4.86
C GLY A 254 19.36 -3.26 -5.30
N ARG A 255 18.80 -4.16 -4.48
CA ARG A 255 17.49 -4.76 -4.73
C ARG A 255 16.37 -3.72 -4.79
N GLN A 256 16.43 -2.65 -4.02
CA GLN A 256 15.44 -1.57 -4.03
C GLN A 256 15.41 -0.85 -5.39
N PHE A 257 16.56 -0.71 -6.06
CA PHE A 257 16.62 -0.12 -7.39
C PHE A 257 16.35 -1.10 -8.53
N LEU A 258 16.82 -2.33 -8.40
CA LEU A 258 16.63 -3.33 -9.45
C LEU A 258 15.16 -3.75 -9.55
N ASN A 259 14.44 -3.78 -8.40
CA ASN A 259 13.08 -4.27 -8.29
C ASN A 259 12.07 -3.17 -7.89
N ALA A 260 12.44 -1.89 -8.03
CA ALA A 260 11.60 -0.77 -7.60
C ALA A 260 10.23 -0.72 -8.32
N ASN A 261 10.18 -1.23 -9.55
CA ASN A 261 9.00 -1.25 -10.41
C ASN A 261 8.49 -2.67 -10.67
N GLU A 262 8.45 -3.51 -9.64
CA GLU A 262 7.91 -4.86 -9.72
C GLU A 262 6.65 -5.01 -8.87
N GLY A 263 5.85 -6.05 -9.16
CA GLY A 263 4.60 -6.31 -8.46
C GLY A 263 3.65 -5.11 -8.52
N ASP A 264 3.12 -4.70 -7.37
CA ASP A 264 2.16 -3.59 -7.28
C ASP A 264 2.74 -2.21 -7.61
N THR A 265 4.05 -2.06 -7.62
CA THR A 265 4.71 -0.80 -8.00
C THR A 265 5.19 -0.78 -9.45
N GLY A 266 5.08 -1.89 -10.17
CA GLY A 266 5.41 -2.01 -11.59
C GLY A 266 4.45 -1.29 -12.54
N PRO A 267 3.13 -1.37 -12.33
CA PRO A 267 2.15 -0.63 -13.13
C PRO A 267 2.27 0.88 -12.93
N MET A 268 1.62 1.65 -13.81
CA MET A 268 1.47 3.10 -13.60
C MET A 268 0.81 3.35 -12.24
N LEU A 269 1.37 4.30 -11.50
CA LEU A 269 0.86 4.70 -10.20
C LEU A 269 0.19 6.06 -10.28
N PHE A 270 -0.90 6.21 -9.54
CA PHE A 270 -1.65 7.45 -9.40
C PHE A 270 -1.69 7.90 -7.95
N GLN A 271 -2.01 9.17 -7.75
CA GLN A 271 -2.45 9.75 -6.48
C GLN A 271 -3.64 10.68 -6.75
N ALA A 272 -4.46 10.92 -5.72
CA ALA A 272 -5.53 11.91 -5.83
C ALA A 272 -4.95 13.33 -5.77
N VAL A 273 -5.42 14.19 -6.66
CA VAL A 273 -5.04 15.61 -6.69
C VAL A 273 -5.46 16.27 -5.37
N GLY A 274 -4.53 16.94 -4.71
CA GLY A 274 -4.76 17.58 -3.43
C GLY A 274 -4.71 16.66 -2.21
N GLY A 275 -4.43 15.35 -2.37
CA GLY A 275 -4.22 14.39 -1.29
C GLY A 275 -5.15 13.17 -1.36
N MET A 276 -4.68 12.06 -0.80
CA MET A 276 -5.39 10.77 -0.89
C MET A 276 -6.73 10.77 -0.13
N ASP A 277 -6.93 11.66 0.84
CA ASP A 277 -8.19 11.82 1.57
C ASP A 277 -9.33 12.39 0.72
N LYS A 278 -9.05 12.90 -0.49
CA LYS A 278 -10.09 13.25 -1.47
C LYS A 278 -10.99 12.06 -1.84
N ILE A 279 -10.46 10.85 -1.77
CA ILE A 279 -11.26 9.62 -1.92
C ILE A 279 -12.27 9.50 -0.79
N ILE A 280 -11.84 9.78 0.44
CA ILE A 280 -12.72 9.73 1.62
C ILE A 280 -13.76 10.85 1.55
N GLU A 281 -13.35 12.04 1.13
CA GLU A 281 -14.25 13.18 0.90
C GLU A 281 -15.34 12.83 -0.13
N GLY A 282 -14.97 12.18 -1.23
CA GLY A 282 -15.91 11.70 -2.25
C GLY A 282 -16.99 10.80 -1.66
N PHE A 283 -16.64 9.83 -0.82
CA PHE A 283 -17.62 9.00 -0.13
C PHE A 283 -18.46 9.82 0.88
N THR A 284 -17.82 10.63 1.70
CA THR A 284 -18.52 11.36 2.78
C THR A 284 -19.44 12.46 2.26
N ASN A 285 -19.23 12.98 1.06
CA ASN A 285 -20.18 13.89 0.42
C ASN A 285 -21.57 13.24 0.20
N HIS A 286 -21.62 11.92 0.07
CA HIS A 286 -22.88 11.18 -0.09
C HIS A 286 -23.42 10.63 1.22
N ILE A 287 -22.55 10.07 2.06
CA ILE A 287 -22.97 9.29 3.24
C ILE A 287 -22.44 9.84 4.58
N GLY A 288 -21.82 11.02 4.60
CA GLY A 288 -21.23 11.60 5.81
C GLY A 288 -22.21 11.83 6.95
N HIS A 289 -23.50 12.05 6.64
CA HIS A 289 -24.57 12.19 7.62
C HIS A 289 -24.87 10.90 8.41
N GLN A 290 -24.37 9.74 7.97
CA GLN A 290 -24.52 8.45 8.64
C GLN A 290 -23.40 8.17 9.64
N ILE A 291 -22.36 9.03 9.71
CA ILE A 291 -21.18 8.82 10.54
C ILE A 291 -21.39 9.45 11.92
N HIS A 292 -21.34 8.61 12.95
CA HIS A 292 -21.29 9.03 14.34
C HIS A 292 -19.84 9.00 14.81
N TYR A 293 -19.23 10.18 14.90
CA TYR A 293 -17.85 10.33 15.37
C TYR A 293 -17.75 10.17 16.88
N ARG A 294 -16.52 9.91 17.38
CA ARG A 294 -16.22 9.69 18.81
C ARG A 294 -17.03 8.58 19.44
N SER A 295 -17.45 7.62 18.63
CA SER A 295 -18.27 6.48 19.01
C SER A 295 -17.38 5.26 19.23
N MET A 296 -16.93 5.05 20.45
CA MET A 296 -16.05 3.96 20.85
C MET A 296 -16.85 2.69 21.11
N VAL A 297 -16.72 1.68 20.25
CA VAL A 297 -17.39 0.39 20.43
C VAL A 297 -16.72 -0.39 21.58
N ASN A 298 -17.53 -0.89 22.52
CA ASN A 298 -17.10 -1.63 23.71
C ASN A 298 -17.56 -3.09 23.72
N ALA A 299 -18.69 -3.38 23.06
CA ALA A 299 -19.18 -4.74 22.96
C ALA A 299 -19.94 -4.96 21.64
N VAL A 300 -19.85 -6.19 21.11
CA VAL A 300 -20.60 -6.68 19.96
C VAL A 300 -21.19 -8.04 20.32
N GLU A 301 -22.50 -8.14 20.36
CA GLU A 301 -23.23 -9.38 20.63
C GLU A 301 -24.05 -9.79 19.40
N VAL A 302 -23.69 -10.90 18.78
CA VAL A 302 -24.39 -11.47 17.62
C VAL A 302 -25.47 -12.41 18.11
N LYS A 303 -26.73 -12.16 17.72
CA LYS A 303 -27.92 -12.93 18.07
C LYS A 303 -28.47 -13.66 16.84
N ASP A 304 -29.50 -14.49 17.03
CA ASP A 304 -30.16 -15.18 15.93
C ASP A 304 -30.98 -14.23 15.04
N ASP A 305 -31.50 -13.17 15.62
CA ASP A 305 -32.40 -12.20 14.98
C ASP A 305 -31.75 -10.83 14.70
N GLY A 306 -30.55 -10.56 15.19
CA GLY A 306 -29.88 -9.26 15.03
C GLY A 306 -28.53 -9.17 15.70
N ILE A 307 -28.04 -7.95 15.87
CA ILE A 307 -26.77 -7.64 16.53
C ILE A 307 -26.99 -6.45 17.46
N ASP A 308 -26.49 -6.58 18.70
CA ASP A 308 -26.44 -5.49 19.68
C ASP A 308 -24.97 -4.98 19.74
N ILE A 309 -24.82 -3.66 19.62
CA ILE A 309 -23.53 -2.98 19.67
C ILE A 309 -23.56 -1.92 20.75
N ALA A 310 -22.81 -2.14 21.84
CA ALA A 310 -22.62 -1.14 22.86
C ALA A 310 -21.42 -0.26 22.53
N TYR A 311 -21.62 1.05 22.65
CA TYR A 311 -20.56 2.04 22.38
C TYR A 311 -20.68 3.23 23.32
N ASP A 312 -19.57 3.91 23.56
CA ASP A 312 -19.53 5.17 24.30
C ASP A 312 -19.33 6.32 23.31
N GLN A 313 -20.15 7.36 23.42
CA GLN A 313 -20.04 8.59 22.67
C GLN A 313 -20.06 9.77 23.62
N ASP A 314 -18.99 10.57 23.60
CA ASP A 314 -18.81 11.73 24.48
C ASP A 314 -19.07 11.42 25.97
N GLY A 315 -18.63 10.24 26.42
CA GLY A 315 -18.77 9.76 27.81
C GLY A 315 -20.15 9.16 28.16
N THR A 316 -21.06 9.08 27.19
CA THR A 316 -22.39 8.46 27.38
C THR A 316 -22.42 7.09 26.69
N ARG A 317 -22.93 6.08 27.40
CA ARG A 317 -23.14 4.75 26.85
C ARG A 317 -24.40 4.66 26.03
N HIS A 318 -24.29 4.06 24.86
CA HIS A 318 -25.39 3.84 23.91
C HIS A 318 -25.46 2.37 23.50
N LEU A 319 -26.62 1.97 22.99
CA LEU A 319 -26.85 0.67 22.38
C LEU A 319 -27.40 0.88 20.96
N LEU A 320 -26.73 0.36 19.96
CA LEU A 320 -27.22 0.28 18.59
C LEU A 320 -27.68 -1.14 18.30
N GLN A 321 -28.90 -1.29 17.81
CA GLN A 321 -29.42 -2.57 17.33
C GLN A 321 -29.54 -2.56 15.83
N ALA A 322 -29.02 -3.62 15.17
CA ALA A 322 -29.02 -3.76 13.71
C ALA A 322 -29.28 -5.20 13.28
N ASP A 323 -29.71 -5.37 12.03
CA ASP A 323 -29.90 -6.69 11.43
C ASP A 323 -28.56 -7.32 11.02
N PHE A 324 -27.64 -6.47 10.55
CA PHE A 324 -26.32 -6.85 10.07
C PHE A 324 -25.24 -5.89 10.55
N CYS A 325 -23.99 -6.40 10.62
CA CYS A 325 -22.85 -5.60 11.01
C CYS A 325 -21.65 -5.86 10.07
N PHE A 326 -21.07 -4.79 9.55
CA PHE A 326 -19.79 -4.82 8.83
C PHE A 326 -18.72 -4.14 9.69
N ASN A 327 -17.74 -4.92 10.11
CA ASN A 327 -16.74 -4.52 11.09
C ASN A 327 -15.38 -4.32 10.44
N CYS A 328 -14.88 -3.09 10.36
CA CYS A 328 -13.54 -2.74 9.91
C CYS A 328 -12.59 -2.29 11.03
N ILE A 329 -12.99 -2.53 12.30
CA ILE A 329 -12.10 -2.30 13.44
C ILE A 329 -10.86 -3.19 13.27
N PRO A 330 -9.62 -2.65 13.46
CA PRO A 330 -8.41 -3.44 13.38
C PRO A 330 -8.45 -4.67 14.29
N SER A 331 -8.05 -5.84 13.78
CA SER A 331 -8.18 -7.14 14.48
C SER A 331 -7.64 -7.12 15.92
N HIS A 332 -6.47 -6.52 16.14
CA HIS A 332 -5.84 -6.43 17.46
C HIS A 332 -6.59 -5.51 18.44
N ILE A 333 -7.33 -4.51 17.94
CA ILE A 333 -8.24 -3.69 18.76
C ILE A 333 -9.50 -4.50 19.07
N MET A 334 -10.02 -5.22 18.06
CA MET A 334 -11.21 -6.06 18.23
C MET A 334 -11.02 -7.14 19.31
N THR A 335 -9.80 -7.65 19.51
CA THR A 335 -9.51 -8.62 20.58
C THR A 335 -9.74 -8.06 22.00
N GLY A 336 -9.74 -6.75 22.19
CA GLY A 336 -10.03 -6.07 23.46
C GLY A 336 -11.51 -5.68 23.63
N ILE A 337 -12.35 -5.87 22.61
CA ILE A 337 -13.77 -5.56 22.64
C ILE A 337 -14.55 -6.82 23.05
N THR A 338 -15.46 -6.68 24.02
CA THR A 338 -16.31 -7.78 24.46
C THR A 338 -17.14 -8.32 23.28
N ASN A 339 -17.13 -9.63 23.08
CA ASN A 339 -17.88 -10.26 22.00
C ASN A 339 -18.23 -11.72 22.33
N ASN A 340 -19.18 -12.29 21.58
CA ASN A 340 -19.57 -13.69 21.64
C ASN A 340 -19.20 -14.48 20.39
N PHE A 341 -18.11 -14.09 19.73
CA PHE A 341 -17.63 -14.76 18.51
C PHE A 341 -17.14 -16.18 18.79
N PRO A 342 -17.21 -17.08 17.82
CA PRO A 342 -16.62 -18.43 17.91
C PRO A 342 -15.12 -18.37 18.24
N THR A 343 -14.62 -19.35 19.01
CA THR A 343 -13.21 -19.39 19.46
C THR A 343 -12.23 -19.27 18.29
N GLN A 344 -12.45 -20.05 17.21
CA GLN A 344 -11.58 -20.01 16.02
C GLN A 344 -11.57 -18.64 15.35
N TYR A 345 -12.68 -17.91 15.37
CA TYR A 345 -12.74 -16.52 14.87
C TYR A 345 -11.91 -15.57 15.73
N VAL A 346 -12.01 -15.69 17.05
CA VAL A 346 -11.20 -14.90 17.99
C VAL A 346 -9.70 -15.22 17.87
N ASP A 347 -9.36 -16.49 17.65
CA ASP A 347 -7.97 -16.92 17.46
C ASP A 347 -7.41 -16.35 16.15
N ALA A 348 -8.21 -16.29 15.08
CA ALA A 348 -7.84 -15.63 13.84
C ALA A 348 -7.57 -14.13 14.03
N LEU A 349 -8.40 -13.42 14.82
CA LEU A 349 -8.17 -12.01 15.15
C LEU A 349 -6.84 -11.79 15.88
N LYS A 350 -6.48 -12.68 16.82
CA LYS A 350 -5.22 -12.62 17.60
C LYS A 350 -4.00 -12.97 16.75
N TYR A 351 -4.15 -13.81 15.75
CA TYR A 351 -3.07 -14.28 14.90
C TYR A 351 -2.51 -13.18 14.00
N ILE A 352 -3.36 -12.26 13.53
CA ILE A 352 -2.98 -11.18 12.61
C ILE A 352 -2.06 -10.17 13.29
N ARG A 353 -0.83 -10.05 12.80
CA ARG A 353 0.11 -9.01 13.22
C ARG A 353 -0.15 -7.70 12.51
N ARG A 354 0.28 -6.60 13.11
CA ARG A 354 0.22 -5.26 12.52
C ARG A 354 1.60 -4.71 12.25
N GLY A 355 1.76 -4.09 11.09
CA GLY A 355 2.98 -3.38 10.74
C GLY A 355 3.13 -2.10 11.56
N THR A 356 4.38 -1.72 11.79
CA THR A 356 4.78 -0.54 12.58
C THR A 356 5.35 0.55 11.69
N ALA A 357 4.58 0.97 10.69
CA ALA A 357 5.02 1.99 9.75
C ALA A 357 5.21 3.36 10.42
N TYR A 358 6.29 4.02 10.05
CA TYR A 358 6.65 5.37 10.49
C TYR A 358 6.96 6.26 9.29
N LYS A 359 6.54 7.52 9.34
CA LYS A 359 6.89 8.55 8.35
C LYS A 359 7.27 9.86 9.05
N ALA A 360 8.17 10.62 8.43
CA ALA A 360 8.43 12.00 8.77
C ALA A 360 8.36 12.87 7.51
N ALA A 361 7.72 14.02 7.60
CA ALA A 361 7.63 14.96 6.50
C ALA A 361 8.15 16.34 6.91
N PHE A 362 8.63 17.09 5.93
CA PHE A 362 9.17 18.42 6.07
C PHE A 362 8.62 19.33 4.97
N GLN A 363 8.33 20.56 5.32
CA GLN A 363 8.17 21.62 4.34
C GLN A 363 9.55 22.04 3.83
N ALA A 364 9.74 22.05 2.51
CA ALA A 364 10.93 22.65 1.91
C ALA A 364 10.70 24.13 1.61
N LYS A 365 11.68 24.97 1.93
CA LYS A 365 11.66 26.41 1.67
C LYS A 365 11.69 26.74 0.18
N GLU A 366 12.32 25.87 -0.59
CA GLU A 366 12.30 25.81 -2.05
C GLU A 366 12.38 24.35 -2.51
N ARG A 367 11.98 24.08 -3.72
CA ARG A 367 12.08 22.74 -4.33
C ARG A 367 13.52 22.52 -4.83
N PHE A 368 14.49 22.46 -3.90
CA PHE A 368 15.92 22.37 -4.19
C PHE A 368 16.31 21.14 -4.98
N TRP A 369 15.57 20.03 -4.84
CA TRP A 369 15.79 18.79 -5.59
C TRP A 369 15.55 18.93 -7.09
N GLU A 370 14.73 19.91 -7.53
CA GLU A 370 14.54 20.19 -8.96
C GLU A 370 15.80 20.76 -9.61
N LYS A 371 16.67 21.44 -8.82
CA LYS A 371 18.01 21.87 -9.27
C LYS A 371 18.99 20.71 -9.42
N GLU A 372 18.62 19.54 -8.91
CA GLU A 372 19.37 18.30 -8.99
C GLU A 372 18.70 17.32 -9.99
N ASP A 373 17.84 17.80 -10.89
CA ASP A 373 17.09 17.05 -11.90
C ASP A 373 16.15 15.98 -11.32
N ILE A 374 15.69 16.15 -10.07
CA ILE A 374 14.77 15.22 -9.42
C ILE A 374 13.35 15.82 -9.48
N TYR A 375 12.44 15.10 -10.13
CA TYR A 375 11.01 15.44 -10.25
C TYR A 375 10.18 14.23 -9.81
N GLY A 376 9.82 14.19 -8.53
CA GLY A 376 9.22 13.00 -7.92
C GLY A 376 10.23 11.87 -7.69
N GLY A 377 9.74 10.72 -7.26
CA GLY A 377 10.57 9.52 -7.02
C GLY A 377 11.12 9.44 -5.60
N ILE A 378 11.95 8.43 -5.39
CA ILE A 378 12.44 8.03 -4.07
C ILE A 378 13.95 7.91 -4.09
N SER A 379 14.63 8.62 -3.16
CA SER A 379 16.02 8.33 -2.78
C SER A 379 16.05 7.32 -1.63
N TRP A 380 16.93 6.35 -1.72
CA TRP A 380 17.05 5.27 -0.76
C TRP A 380 18.32 5.39 0.09
N MET A 381 18.19 5.08 1.39
CA MET A 381 19.28 5.21 2.34
C MET A 381 19.40 3.97 3.22
N ASN A 382 20.62 3.53 3.50
CA ASN A 382 20.90 2.49 4.50
C ASN A 382 21.16 3.09 5.88
N ASN A 383 20.15 3.78 6.41
CA ASN A 383 20.15 4.42 7.72
C ASN A 383 18.71 4.39 8.31
N PRO A 384 18.45 4.89 9.52
CA PRO A 384 17.11 4.88 10.12
C PRO A 384 16.02 5.55 9.29
N SER A 385 16.31 6.62 8.56
CA SER A 385 15.32 7.31 7.73
C SER A 385 14.85 6.51 6.53
N LYS A 386 15.66 5.57 6.01
CA LYS A 386 15.40 4.65 4.89
C LYS A 386 15.15 5.32 3.56
N GLN A 387 14.29 6.34 3.49
CA GLN A 387 13.81 6.89 2.23
C GLN A 387 13.56 8.38 2.34
N ILE A 388 13.88 9.11 1.25
CA ILE A 388 13.37 10.46 0.99
C ILE A 388 12.46 10.37 -0.24
N TRP A 389 11.22 10.87 -0.12
CA TRP A 389 10.29 10.96 -1.24
C TRP A 389 10.13 12.40 -1.69
N TYR A 390 10.28 12.63 -2.96
CA TYR A 390 10.06 13.93 -3.57
C TYR A 390 8.63 14.00 -4.10
N PRO A 391 7.90 15.11 -3.88
CA PRO A 391 6.51 15.20 -4.33
C PRO A 391 6.40 15.14 -5.86
N SER A 392 5.48 14.31 -6.35
CA SER A 392 5.13 14.24 -7.78
C SER A 392 4.27 15.42 -8.23
N ALA A 393 3.55 16.04 -7.30
CA ALA A 393 2.71 17.21 -7.52
C ALA A 393 3.46 18.54 -7.35
N GLY A 394 2.85 19.63 -7.82
CA GLY A 394 3.32 20.98 -7.57
C GLY A 394 4.67 21.30 -8.22
N MET A 395 5.03 20.69 -9.34
CA MET A 395 6.26 21.00 -10.09
C MET A 395 6.33 22.50 -10.39
N HIS A 396 7.53 23.09 -10.28
CA HIS A 396 7.80 24.51 -10.47
C HIS A 396 7.12 25.47 -9.46
N LYS A 397 6.41 24.96 -8.44
CA LYS A 397 6.03 25.79 -7.29
C LYS A 397 7.26 26.16 -6.49
N GLN A 398 7.18 27.22 -5.69
CA GLN A 398 8.31 27.64 -4.87
C GLN A 398 8.63 26.61 -3.79
N LYS A 399 7.61 26.16 -3.06
CA LYS A 399 7.72 25.23 -1.93
C LYS A 399 7.12 23.87 -2.25
N GLY A 400 7.34 22.91 -1.38
CA GLY A 400 6.72 21.59 -1.46
C GLY A 400 6.91 20.82 -0.16
N ILE A 401 6.08 19.79 0.04
CA ILE A 401 6.24 18.87 1.16
C ILE A 401 6.97 17.65 0.67
N MET A 402 8.10 17.33 1.30
CA MET A 402 8.85 16.12 1.05
C MET A 402 8.76 15.17 2.25
N LEU A 403 8.81 13.89 1.98
CA LEU A 403 8.91 12.87 3.01
C LEU A 403 10.39 12.66 3.30
N GLY A 404 10.82 12.98 4.51
CA GLY A 404 12.22 12.88 4.94
C GLY A 404 12.57 11.55 5.58
N ALA A 405 11.57 10.72 5.92
CA ALA A 405 11.76 9.36 6.38
C ALA A 405 10.52 8.50 6.11
N TYR A 406 10.76 7.24 5.73
CA TYR A 406 9.73 6.21 5.69
C TYR A 406 10.32 4.86 6.06
N ASP A 407 9.97 4.37 7.23
CA ASP A 407 10.30 3.03 7.69
C ASP A 407 9.02 2.19 7.80
N TYR A 408 8.95 1.14 7.00
CA TYR A 408 7.75 0.29 6.89
C TYR A 408 7.74 -0.89 7.90
N GLY A 409 8.82 -1.15 8.61
CA GLY A 409 8.95 -2.35 9.43
C GLY A 409 9.49 -2.17 10.84
N ASN A 410 10.15 -1.06 11.13
CA ASN A 410 10.84 -0.82 12.41
C ASN A 410 10.43 0.52 13.02
N GLY A 411 9.17 0.86 12.97
CA GLY A 411 8.65 2.12 13.52
C GLY A 411 8.96 2.30 15.01
N GLU A 412 9.15 1.22 15.75
CA GLU A 412 9.53 1.22 17.17
C GLU A 412 10.89 1.88 17.38
N LEU A 413 11.83 1.75 16.45
CA LEU A 413 13.12 2.43 16.53
C LEU A 413 12.93 3.95 16.66
N HIS A 414 12.01 4.51 15.90
CA HIS A 414 11.72 5.94 15.92
C HIS A 414 10.95 6.36 17.18
N THR A 415 10.04 5.51 17.67
CA THR A 415 9.25 5.83 18.87
C THR A 415 9.99 5.58 20.19
N ALA A 416 11.17 4.99 20.14
CA ALA A 416 12.11 4.98 21.27
C ALA A 416 12.82 6.34 21.48
N MET A 417 12.74 7.25 20.51
CA MET A 417 13.32 8.59 20.54
C MET A 417 12.26 9.65 20.90
N THR A 418 12.70 10.78 21.48
CA THR A 418 11.85 11.98 21.60
C THR A 418 11.58 12.58 20.21
N GLN A 419 10.62 13.49 20.10
CA GLN A 419 10.31 14.15 18.84
C GLN A 419 11.51 14.90 18.27
N GLU A 420 12.25 15.62 19.13
CA GLU A 420 13.44 16.36 18.75
C GLU A 420 14.55 15.42 18.25
N GLN A 421 14.74 14.28 18.90
CA GLN A 421 15.71 13.26 18.48
C GLN A 421 15.34 12.65 17.13
N ARG A 422 14.05 12.36 16.89
CA ARG A 422 13.56 11.89 15.57
C ARG A 422 13.90 12.89 14.48
N ILE A 423 13.55 14.17 14.69
CA ILE A 423 13.80 15.24 13.73
C ILE A 423 15.29 15.38 13.45
N GLU A 424 16.12 15.43 14.51
CA GLU A 424 17.57 15.55 14.37
C GLU A 424 18.20 14.39 13.61
N ALA A 425 17.74 13.15 13.86
CA ALA A 425 18.18 11.98 13.12
C ALA A 425 17.85 12.10 11.61
N HIS A 426 16.63 12.55 11.26
CA HIS A 426 16.23 12.70 9.86
C HIS A 426 16.94 13.85 9.15
N LEU A 427 17.23 14.95 9.85
CA LEU A 427 18.04 16.03 9.31
C LEU A 427 19.47 15.56 9.01
N THR A 428 20.08 14.86 9.97
CA THR A 428 21.41 14.27 9.82
C THR A 428 21.49 13.25 8.68
N ASP A 429 20.46 12.42 8.54
CA ASP A 429 20.39 11.44 7.45
C ASP A 429 20.16 12.11 6.10
N GLY A 430 19.32 13.14 6.04
CA GLY A 430 19.06 13.91 4.83
C GLY A 430 20.31 14.64 4.30
N GLU A 431 21.17 15.12 5.19
CA GLU A 431 22.45 15.78 4.83
C GLU A 431 23.44 14.82 4.15
N LYS A 432 23.30 13.49 4.32
CA LYS A 432 24.11 12.49 3.60
C LYS A 432 23.77 12.41 2.11
N ILE A 433 22.57 12.84 1.72
CA ILE A 433 22.13 12.89 0.32
C ILE A 433 22.23 14.32 -0.21
N HIS A 434 21.71 15.28 0.50
CA HIS A 434 21.68 16.70 0.14
C HIS A 434 22.47 17.50 1.17
N PRO A 435 23.72 17.90 0.89
CA PRO A 435 24.60 18.51 1.90
C PRO A 435 24.03 19.72 2.63
N ASN A 436 23.08 20.44 2.04
CA ASN A 436 22.44 21.61 2.65
C ASN A 436 21.00 21.32 3.15
N TYR A 437 20.63 20.05 3.31
CA TYR A 437 19.27 19.61 3.63
C TYR A 437 18.66 20.35 4.82
N ARG A 438 19.38 20.40 5.96
CA ARG A 438 18.94 21.04 7.21
C ARG A 438 18.51 22.50 7.03
N ASN A 439 19.21 23.23 6.17
CA ASN A 439 18.90 24.65 5.92
C ASN A 439 17.74 24.83 4.92
N GLN A 440 17.45 23.80 4.13
CA GLN A 440 16.41 23.83 3.09
C GLN A 440 15.03 23.41 3.61
N VAL A 441 14.97 22.71 4.76
CA VAL A 441 13.70 22.19 5.28
C VAL A 441 13.31 22.88 6.60
N GLU A 442 12.01 22.89 6.87
CA GLU A 442 11.39 23.48 8.05
C GLU A 442 10.10 22.72 8.42
N LYS A 443 9.45 23.11 9.52
CA LYS A 443 8.12 22.64 9.93
C LYS A 443 7.99 21.11 9.87
N PRO A 444 8.82 20.35 10.63
CA PRO A 444 8.76 18.90 10.64
C PRO A 444 7.47 18.38 11.25
N ILE A 445 6.99 17.23 10.73
CA ILE A 445 5.91 16.50 11.34
C ILE A 445 6.17 14.99 11.20
N THR A 446 5.82 14.19 12.20
CA THR A 446 6.04 12.74 12.19
C THR A 446 4.77 11.98 12.48
N ILE A 447 4.68 10.74 11.99
CA ILE A 447 3.59 9.83 12.31
C ILE A 447 4.12 8.40 12.52
N ALA A 448 3.81 7.83 13.67
CA ALA A 448 4.06 6.43 13.99
C ALA A 448 2.72 5.69 14.10
N TRP A 449 2.37 4.94 13.05
CA TRP A 449 1.04 4.31 12.94
C TRP A 449 0.70 3.36 14.08
N HIS A 450 1.69 2.69 14.69
CA HIS A 450 1.51 1.82 15.85
C HIS A 450 1.27 2.60 17.17
N ARG A 451 1.42 3.93 17.15
CA ARG A 451 1.14 4.83 18.27
C ARG A 451 -0.06 5.74 18.00
N MET A 452 -0.65 5.69 16.80
CA MET A 452 -1.83 6.50 16.49
C MET A 452 -3.04 5.99 17.27
N ASN A 453 -3.70 6.90 18.01
CA ASN A 453 -4.95 6.61 18.69
C ASN A 453 -5.97 6.00 17.71
N HIS A 454 -6.77 5.04 18.19
CA HIS A 454 -7.79 4.32 17.45
C HIS A 454 -7.29 3.40 16.32
N MET A 455 -5.96 3.39 16.03
CA MET A 455 -5.39 2.55 14.98
C MET A 455 -4.38 1.52 15.52
N LEU A 456 -3.45 1.95 16.37
CA LEU A 456 -2.42 1.16 17.04
C LEU A 456 -1.68 0.17 16.11
N GLY A 457 -1.54 0.53 14.84
CA GLY A 457 -0.88 -0.29 13.82
C GLY A 457 -1.18 0.19 12.41
N CYS A 458 -0.41 -0.30 11.45
CA CYS A 458 -0.59 -0.04 10.03
C CYS A 458 -1.28 -1.22 9.34
N SER A 459 -0.62 -1.87 8.39
CA SER A 459 -1.18 -2.98 7.61
C SER A 459 -1.36 -4.25 8.43
N ALA A 460 -2.39 -5.01 8.09
CA ALA A 460 -2.54 -6.38 8.57
C ALA A 460 -1.48 -7.28 7.92
N ARG A 461 -0.93 -8.19 8.70
CA ARG A 461 0.06 -9.17 8.21
C ARG A 461 -0.31 -10.55 8.69
N TRP A 462 -0.70 -11.41 7.75
CA TRP A 462 -0.73 -12.85 7.95
C TRP A 462 0.70 -13.36 7.87
N GLN A 463 1.06 -14.25 8.77
CA GLN A 463 2.41 -14.83 8.76
C GLN A 463 2.45 -15.85 7.61
N ARG A 464 3.39 -15.66 6.69
CA ARG A 464 3.71 -16.63 5.63
C ARG A 464 5.17 -17.00 5.78
N ASP A 465 5.48 -18.25 5.68
CA ASP A 465 6.83 -18.68 5.41
C ASP A 465 7.11 -18.60 3.88
N ARG A 466 8.34 -18.93 3.47
CA ARG A 466 8.71 -18.95 2.05
C ARG A 466 8.00 -20.05 1.26
N ASN A 467 7.42 -21.02 1.94
CA ASN A 467 6.74 -22.18 1.35
C ASN A 467 5.23 -21.97 1.22
N GLY A 468 4.72 -20.85 1.69
CA GLY A 468 3.30 -20.51 1.63
C GLY A 468 2.63 -20.51 3.02
N TRP A 469 1.35 -20.80 3.04
CA TRP A 469 0.55 -20.86 4.24
C TRP A 469 0.62 -22.25 4.86
N THR A 470 0.68 -22.31 6.18
CA THR A 470 0.41 -23.55 6.90
C THR A 470 -1.09 -23.87 6.83
N HIS A 471 -1.47 -25.12 7.06
CA HIS A 471 -2.88 -25.50 7.11
C HIS A 471 -3.65 -24.74 8.19
N GLU A 472 -3.04 -24.55 9.35
CA GLU A 472 -3.61 -23.78 10.46
C GLU A 472 -3.86 -22.30 10.08
N GLU A 473 -2.91 -21.66 9.42
CA GLU A 473 -3.07 -20.28 8.94
C GLU A 473 -4.19 -20.14 7.92
N GLU A 474 -4.31 -21.10 7.01
CA GLU A 474 -5.37 -21.15 6.01
C GLU A 474 -6.74 -21.31 6.67
N GLU A 475 -6.85 -22.18 7.68
CA GLU A 475 -8.07 -22.35 8.46
C GLU A 475 -8.48 -21.10 9.22
N LEU A 476 -7.53 -20.42 9.90
CA LEU A 476 -7.78 -19.17 10.60
C LEU A 476 -8.20 -18.05 9.63
N TYR A 477 -7.55 -17.96 8.49
CA TYR A 477 -7.91 -16.98 7.47
C TYR A 477 -9.33 -17.18 6.96
N HIS A 478 -9.69 -18.43 6.65
CA HIS A 478 -11.05 -18.76 6.21
C HIS A 478 -12.10 -18.58 7.30
N ALA A 479 -11.77 -18.88 8.55
CA ALA A 479 -12.67 -18.64 9.68
C ALA A 479 -13.02 -17.16 9.79
N LEU A 480 -12.04 -16.26 9.61
CA LEU A 480 -12.29 -14.82 9.68
C LEU A 480 -13.13 -14.29 8.50
N GLN A 481 -13.09 -14.96 7.38
CA GLN A 481 -13.92 -14.62 6.22
C GLN A 481 -15.38 -15.09 6.37
N GLN A 482 -15.68 -16.05 7.24
CA GLN A 482 -17.05 -16.48 7.45
C GLN A 482 -17.79 -15.48 8.35
N PRO A 483 -19.02 -15.06 7.98
CA PRO A 483 -19.81 -14.19 8.86
C PRO A 483 -20.24 -14.96 10.11
N VAL A 484 -20.11 -14.32 11.27
CA VAL A 484 -20.63 -14.88 12.52
C VAL A 484 -22.16 -14.86 12.45
N ASN A 485 -22.75 -16.03 12.56
CA ASN A 485 -24.20 -16.28 12.46
C ASN A 485 -24.87 -15.65 11.20
N GLY A 486 -24.11 -15.53 10.08
CA GLY A 486 -24.60 -14.90 8.85
C GLY A 486 -24.88 -13.40 8.95
N ARG A 487 -24.51 -12.75 10.05
CA ARG A 487 -24.86 -11.36 10.36
C ARG A 487 -23.70 -10.41 10.56
N HIS A 488 -22.61 -10.87 11.20
CA HIS A 488 -21.43 -10.05 11.45
C HIS A 488 -20.30 -10.42 10.49
N TYR A 489 -19.86 -9.46 9.71
CA TYR A 489 -18.79 -9.58 8.71
C TYR A 489 -17.56 -8.79 9.15
N MET A 490 -16.39 -9.43 9.17
CA MET A 490 -15.13 -8.72 9.26
C MET A 490 -14.73 -8.25 7.86
N ILE A 491 -14.31 -6.99 7.74
CA ILE A 491 -13.88 -6.39 6.46
C ILE A 491 -12.57 -5.61 6.65
N GLY A 492 -12.02 -5.10 5.56
CA GLY A 492 -10.76 -4.36 5.54
C GLY A 492 -9.59 -5.21 5.05
N ASP A 493 -8.39 -4.65 5.08
CA ASP A 493 -7.17 -5.32 4.61
C ASP A 493 -6.80 -6.59 5.39
N GLN A 494 -7.39 -6.77 6.54
CA GLN A 494 -7.16 -7.93 7.42
C GLN A 494 -7.83 -9.22 6.93
N VAL A 495 -8.81 -9.13 6.06
CA VAL A 495 -9.49 -10.27 5.42
C VAL A 495 -9.14 -10.39 3.95
N SER A 496 -8.00 -9.83 3.54
CA SER A 496 -7.49 -9.86 2.18
C SER A 496 -6.07 -10.44 2.13
N MET A 497 -5.78 -11.24 1.11
CA MET A 497 -4.43 -11.71 0.79
C MET A 497 -3.51 -10.58 0.34
N HIS A 498 -4.09 -9.50 -0.14
CA HIS A 498 -3.42 -8.32 -0.68
C HIS A 498 -3.45 -7.17 0.35
N SER A 499 -2.95 -7.43 1.55
CA SER A 499 -2.96 -6.45 2.65
C SER A 499 -2.12 -5.21 2.34
N ALA A 500 -2.33 -4.15 3.12
CA ALA A 500 -1.63 -2.87 3.00
C ALA A 500 -2.05 -1.95 1.84
N TRP A 501 -2.98 -2.37 0.99
CA TRP A 501 -3.49 -1.58 -0.12
C TRP A 501 -4.95 -1.16 0.07
N GLN A 502 -5.32 -0.03 -0.49
CA GLN A 502 -6.69 0.49 -0.48
C GLN A 502 -7.65 -0.42 -1.25
N GLU A 503 -7.16 -1.03 -2.34
CA GLU A 503 -7.91 -1.99 -3.15
C GLU A 503 -8.46 -3.13 -2.31
N SER A 504 -7.65 -3.68 -1.40
CA SER A 504 -8.07 -4.76 -0.53
C SER A 504 -9.18 -4.37 0.44
N ALA A 505 -9.20 -3.11 0.88
CA ALA A 505 -10.30 -2.60 1.70
C ALA A 505 -11.62 -2.57 0.92
N VAL A 506 -11.57 -2.08 -0.33
CA VAL A 506 -12.73 -2.04 -1.24
C VAL A 506 -13.20 -3.46 -1.57
N MET A 507 -12.28 -4.33 -2.01
CA MET A 507 -12.62 -5.71 -2.40
C MET A 507 -13.23 -6.51 -1.25
N SER A 508 -12.71 -6.36 -0.03
CA SER A 508 -13.28 -7.05 1.15
C SER A 508 -14.70 -6.60 1.45
N ALA A 509 -14.99 -5.30 1.28
CA ALA A 509 -16.33 -4.75 1.43
C ALA A 509 -17.30 -5.30 0.37
N GLN A 510 -16.89 -5.28 -0.89
CA GLN A 510 -17.69 -5.80 -2.01
C GLN A 510 -17.97 -7.30 -1.85
N TRP A 511 -16.94 -8.08 -1.45
CA TRP A 511 -17.11 -9.51 -1.18
C TRP A 511 -18.13 -9.77 -0.07
N ALA A 512 -18.04 -9.06 1.07
CA ALA A 512 -18.94 -9.26 2.20
C ALA A 512 -20.39 -8.87 1.86
N MET A 513 -20.59 -7.80 1.08
CA MET A 513 -21.91 -7.40 0.61
C MET A 513 -22.51 -8.41 -0.38
N ALA A 514 -21.68 -8.97 -1.28
CA ALA A 514 -22.10 -10.00 -2.22
C ALA A 514 -22.53 -11.28 -1.49
N ASP A 515 -21.79 -11.72 -0.46
CA ASP A 515 -22.16 -12.86 0.37
C ASP A 515 -23.47 -12.63 1.13
N LEU A 516 -23.62 -11.43 1.75
CA LEU A 516 -24.87 -11.06 2.40
C LEU A 516 -26.05 -11.13 1.42
N ASN A 517 -25.92 -10.51 0.25
CA ASN A 517 -26.95 -10.51 -0.79
C ASN A 517 -27.34 -11.95 -1.21
N GLN A 518 -26.35 -12.81 -1.42
CA GLN A 518 -26.58 -14.22 -1.77
C GLN A 518 -27.34 -14.98 -0.66
N ARG A 519 -26.99 -14.77 0.61
CA ARG A 519 -27.67 -15.39 1.76
C ARG A 519 -29.11 -14.93 1.91
N LEU A 520 -29.40 -13.70 1.58
CA LEU A 520 -30.75 -13.14 1.65
C LEU A 520 -31.65 -13.59 0.50
N MET A 521 -31.05 -14.11 -0.58
CA MET A 521 -31.77 -14.68 -1.72
C MET A 521 -32.03 -16.18 -1.58
N ALA A 522 -31.25 -16.88 -0.74
CA ALA A 522 -31.38 -18.31 -0.49
C ALA A 522 -32.51 -18.62 0.48
#